data_9d3d20f1c300f9e8d9aee3b458900910
#
_entry.id   9d3d20f1c300f9e8d9aee3b458900910
#
_cell.length_a   1.000
_cell.length_b   1.000
_cell.length_c   1.000
_cell.angle_alpha   90.00
_cell.angle_beta   90.00
_cell.angle_gamma   90.00
#
_symmetry.space_group_name_H-M   'P 1'
#
loop_
_entity.id
_entity.type
_entity.pdbx_description
1 polymer ?
#
loop_
_entity_poly.entity_id
_entity_poly.type
_entity_poly.pdbx_seq_one_letter_code
_entity_poly.pdbx_strand_id
1 'polypeptide(L)'
;EIGVRLVGSEMCIRDSFRELVESKEFKESQSAISFGVGKDIAGKTIIADIAKMPHLLVAGATGSGKSVCINTLIMSIIYKADPEEVKLILVDPKVVELSVYNGIPHLMIPVVTDPKKAAGALNWAVAEMEKRYKLFADYNVRDLKGFNEKIEQGQTGEDIQKKLPQIVIIIDELADLMMVAPGEVEGAICRLAPVSYTHLRAH
;
A
#
# COMPACT_ATOMS: atom_id res chain seq x y z
N GLU A 1 -15.70 7.14 9.59
CA GLU A 1 -15.66 5.67 9.40
C GLU A 1 -16.51 5.32 8.18
N ILE A 2 -15.89 4.89 7.09
CA ILE A 2 -16.61 4.33 5.94
C ILE A 2 -16.56 2.81 6.13
N GLY A 3 -17.58 2.25 6.79
CA GLY A 3 -17.76 0.82 6.86
C GLY A 3 -18.23 0.27 5.52
N VAL A 4 -17.32 -0.15 4.66
CA VAL A 4 -17.68 -0.85 3.43
C VAL A 4 -17.86 -2.33 3.76
N ARG A 5 -19.09 -2.81 3.77
CA ARG A 5 -19.41 -4.22 3.88
C ARG A 5 -19.35 -4.84 2.48
N LEU A 6 -18.27 -5.57 2.21
CA LEU A 6 -18.16 -6.37 0.98
C LEU A 6 -19.08 -7.60 1.12
N VAL A 7 -20.20 -7.60 0.44
CA VAL A 7 -21.08 -8.77 0.29
C VAL A 7 -21.00 -9.20 -1.17
N GLY A 8 -20.31 -10.31 -1.42
CA GLY A 8 -20.25 -10.88 -2.77
C GLY A 8 -19.96 -12.38 -2.70
N SER A 9 -20.70 -13.16 -3.48
CA SER A 9 -20.37 -14.55 -3.75
C SER A 9 -19.15 -14.62 -4.68
N GLU A 10 -18.35 -15.68 -4.63
CA GLU A 10 -17.13 -15.85 -5.45
C GLU A 10 -17.37 -15.68 -6.96
N MET A 11 -18.58 -15.88 -7.45
CA MET A 11 -18.95 -15.73 -8.85
C MET A 11 -19.01 -14.25 -9.31
N CYS A 12 -19.29 -13.33 -8.39
CA CYS A 12 -19.32 -11.90 -8.69
C CYS A 12 -17.91 -11.29 -8.77
N ILE A 13 -16.89 -11.93 -8.21
CA ILE A 13 -15.54 -11.36 -8.06
C ILE A 13 -14.75 -11.50 -9.36
N ARG A 14 -14.91 -12.57 -10.13
CA ARG A 14 -14.17 -12.78 -11.38
C ARG A 14 -14.56 -11.80 -12.48
N ASP A 15 -15.82 -11.44 -12.57
CA ASP A 15 -16.30 -10.45 -13.53
C ASP A 15 -16.10 -9.01 -13.03
N SER A 16 -15.96 -8.83 -11.71
CA SER A 16 -15.93 -7.50 -11.09
C SER A 16 -14.58 -6.80 -11.16
N PHE A 17 -13.42 -7.49 -11.13
CA PHE A 17 -12.13 -6.81 -11.20
C PHE A 17 -11.93 -6.11 -12.54
N ARG A 18 -12.23 -6.77 -13.64
CA ARG A 18 -12.17 -6.16 -14.99
C ARG A 18 -13.10 -4.96 -15.09
N GLU A 19 -14.33 -5.09 -14.62
CA GLU A 19 -15.28 -3.99 -14.60
C GLU A 19 -14.81 -2.81 -13.74
N LEU A 20 -14.13 -3.11 -12.59
CA LEU A 20 -13.58 -2.08 -11.72
C LEU A 20 -12.46 -1.28 -12.43
N VAL A 21 -11.50 -1.96 -13.07
CA VAL A 21 -10.37 -1.27 -13.73
C VAL A 21 -10.77 -0.64 -15.07
N GLU A 22 -11.80 -1.15 -15.73
CA GLU A 22 -12.37 -0.55 -16.95
C GLU A 22 -13.34 0.58 -16.65
N SER A 23 -13.77 0.77 -15.39
CA SER A 23 -14.72 1.82 -15.01
C SER A 23 -14.16 3.21 -15.28
N LYS A 24 -15.07 4.16 -15.51
CA LYS A 24 -14.72 5.56 -15.72
C LYS A 24 -14.04 6.13 -14.48
N GLU A 25 -14.57 5.84 -13.32
CA GLU A 25 -14.05 6.29 -12.03
C GLU A 25 -12.60 5.85 -11.80
N PHE A 26 -12.24 4.62 -12.18
CA PHE A 26 -10.87 4.13 -12.05
C PHE A 26 -9.93 4.80 -13.05
N LYS A 27 -10.34 4.92 -14.30
CA LYS A 27 -9.54 5.54 -15.38
C LYS A 27 -9.28 7.03 -15.14
N GLU A 28 -10.27 7.75 -14.62
CA GLU A 28 -10.16 9.19 -14.32
C GLU A 28 -9.41 9.50 -13.04
N SER A 29 -9.21 8.52 -12.16
CA SER A 29 -8.41 8.72 -10.95
C SER A 29 -6.94 9.01 -11.30
N GLN A 30 -6.42 10.13 -10.82
CA GLN A 30 -5.07 10.60 -11.11
C GLN A 30 -3.99 9.92 -10.24
N SER A 31 -4.38 9.24 -9.16
CA SER A 31 -3.44 8.61 -8.25
C SER A 31 -2.98 7.25 -8.76
N ALA A 32 -1.67 7.02 -8.81
CA ALA A 32 -1.05 5.76 -9.18
C ALA A 32 -1.36 4.60 -8.19
N ILE A 33 -1.77 4.94 -6.96
CA ILE A 33 -2.13 3.99 -5.90
C ILE A 33 -3.61 4.01 -5.55
N SER A 34 -4.48 4.39 -6.51
CA SER A 34 -5.91 4.18 -6.40
C SER A 34 -6.27 2.74 -6.72
N PHE A 35 -7.27 2.20 -6.05
CA PHE A 35 -7.71 0.82 -6.25
C PHE A 35 -9.24 0.69 -6.22
N GLY A 36 -9.74 -0.34 -6.90
CA GLY A 36 -11.14 -0.70 -6.86
C GLY A 36 -11.50 -1.38 -5.55
N VAL A 37 -12.40 -0.79 -4.79
CA VAL A 37 -12.90 -1.40 -3.54
C VAL A 37 -14.00 -2.41 -3.85
N GLY A 38 -14.84 -2.13 -4.83
CA GLY A 38 -15.99 -2.95 -5.20
C GLY A 38 -17.12 -2.11 -5.79
N LYS A 39 -18.34 -2.61 -5.66
CA LYS A 39 -19.55 -1.90 -6.03
C LYS A 39 -20.43 -1.67 -4.81
N ASP A 40 -21.12 -0.55 -4.79
CA ASP A 40 -22.16 -0.30 -3.79
C ASP A 40 -23.44 -1.09 -4.10
N ILE A 41 -24.45 -0.97 -3.24
CA ILE A 41 -25.73 -1.65 -3.40
C ILE A 41 -26.52 -1.20 -4.64
N ALA A 42 -26.17 -0.04 -5.21
CA ALA A 42 -26.75 0.48 -6.45
C ALA A 42 -25.96 0.04 -7.71
N GLY A 43 -24.88 -0.76 -7.53
CA GLY A 43 -24.02 -1.22 -8.60
C GLY A 43 -22.97 -0.20 -9.06
N LYS A 44 -22.82 0.93 -8.36
CA LYS A 44 -21.82 1.95 -8.69
C LYS A 44 -20.44 1.50 -8.22
N THR A 45 -19.45 1.65 -9.08
CA THR A 45 -18.04 1.36 -8.75
C THR A 45 -17.52 2.33 -7.71
N ILE A 46 -16.88 1.77 -6.65
CA ILE A 46 -16.22 2.51 -5.58
C ILE A 46 -14.73 2.39 -5.74
N ILE A 47 -14.06 3.52 -5.93
CA ILE A 47 -12.60 3.63 -6.01
C ILE A 47 -12.10 4.34 -4.76
N ALA A 48 -11.08 3.77 -4.14
CA ALA A 48 -10.37 4.39 -3.04
C ALA A 48 -8.94 4.76 -3.46
N ASP A 49 -8.34 5.68 -2.73
CA ASP A 49 -7.00 6.18 -3.00
C ASP A 49 -6.17 6.12 -1.72
N ILE A 50 -5.15 5.26 -1.72
CA ILE A 50 -4.26 5.10 -0.55
C ILE A 50 -3.52 6.41 -0.24
N ALA A 51 -3.20 7.21 -1.27
CA ALA A 51 -2.53 8.50 -1.05
C ALA A 51 -3.37 9.45 -0.17
N LYS A 52 -4.70 9.33 -0.21
CA LYS A 52 -5.63 10.14 0.61
C LYS A 52 -5.90 9.55 1.98
N MET A 53 -5.68 8.24 2.15
CA MET A 53 -5.95 7.51 3.39
C MET A 53 -4.69 7.17 4.19
N PRO A 54 -3.52 7.54 3.81
CA PRO A 54 -2.13 7.06 3.90
C PRO A 54 -1.95 5.68 4.56
N HIS A 55 -2.84 5.27 5.42
CA HIS A 55 -2.83 3.96 6.09
C HIS A 55 -4.23 3.36 6.09
N LEU A 56 -4.31 2.10 5.71
CA LEU A 56 -5.56 1.36 5.60
C LEU A 56 -5.46 0.07 6.44
N LEU A 57 -6.41 -0.12 7.34
CA LEU A 57 -6.59 -1.39 8.05
C LEU A 57 -7.74 -2.16 7.39
N VAL A 58 -7.40 -3.33 6.87
CA VAL A 58 -8.39 -4.28 6.30
C VAL A 58 -8.57 -5.42 7.30
N ALA A 59 -9.74 -5.55 7.86
CA ALA A 59 -10.09 -6.60 8.83
C ALA A 59 -11.34 -7.35 8.41
N GLY A 60 -11.39 -8.65 8.71
CA GLY A 60 -12.53 -9.47 8.39
C GLY A 60 -12.33 -10.91 8.86
N ALA A 61 -13.43 -11.61 9.15
CA ALA A 61 -13.40 -13.03 9.46
C ALA A 61 -13.00 -13.86 8.23
N THR A 62 -12.63 -15.11 8.44
CA THR A 62 -12.36 -16.06 7.34
C THR A 62 -13.53 -16.09 6.36
N GLY A 63 -13.27 -15.98 5.08
CA GLY A 63 -14.30 -15.90 4.03
C GLY A 63 -14.98 -14.54 3.86
N SER A 64 -14.57 -13.50 4.60
CA SER A 64 -15.14 -12.14 4.47
C SER A 64 -14.67 -11.36 3.24
N GLY A 65 -13.69 -11.88 2.50
CA GLY A 65 -13.10 -11.21 1.34
C GLY A 65 -11.84 -10.39 1.62
N LYS A 66 -11.20 -10.52 2.80
CA LYS A 66 -9.94 -9.82 3.11
C LYS A 66 -8.88 -10.05 2.04
N SER A 67 -8.57 -11.30 1.72
CA SER A 67 -7.59 -11.68 0.71
C SER A 67 -7.95 -11.17 -0.68
N VAL A 68 -9.24 -11.19 -1.02
CA VAL A 68 -9.74 -10.64 -2.29
C VAL A 68 -9.50 -9.13 -2.35
N CYS A 69 -9.79 -8.41 -1.28
CA CYS A 69 -9.55 -6.96 -1.20
C CYS A 69 -8.06 -6.64 -1.36
N ILE A 70 -7.17 -7.37 -0.67
CA ILE A 70 -5.72 -7.20 -0.78
C ILE A 70 -5.25 -7.49 -2.22
N ASN A 71 -5.70 -8.58 -2.83
CA ASN A 71 -5.37 -8.92 -4.21
C ASN A 71 -5.90 -7.86 -5.18
N THR A 72 -7.13 -7.37 -5.01
CA THR A 72 -7.69 -6.30 -5.84
C THR A 72 -6.86 -5.02 -5.74
N LEU A 73 -6.39 -4.68 -4.53
CA LEU A 73 -5.52 -3.54 -4.30
C LEU A 73 -4.19 -3.69 -5.03
N ILE A 74 -3.49 -4.82 -4.86
CA ILE A 74 -2.21 -5.10 -5.52
C ILE A 74 -2.38 -5.07 -7.05
N MET A 75 -3.37 -5.78 -7.57
CA MET A 75 -3.64 -5.84 -9.00
C MET A 75 -4.03 -4.48 -9.58
N SER A 76 -4.76 -3.64 -8.83
CA SER A 76 -5.08 -2.29 -9.27
C SER A 76 -3.83 -1.43 -9.42
N ILE A 77 -2.88 -1.52 -8.49
CA ILE A 77 -1.59 -0.83 -8.56
C ILE A 77 -0.79 -1.31 -9.77
N ILE A 78 -0.64 -2.64 -9.94
CA ILE A 78 0.11 -3.22 -11.06
C ILE A 78 -0.50 -2.82 -12.42
N TYR A 79 -1.81 -2.73 -12.48
CA TYR A 79 -2.52 -2.36 -13.71
C TYR A 79 -2.34 -0.88 -14.07
N LYS A 80 -2.15 -0.02 -13.09
CA LYS A 80 -2.21 1.44 -13.26
C LYS A 80 -0.86 2.13 -13.24
N ALA A 81 0.07 1.64 -12.44
CA ALA A 81 1.35 2.30 -12.16
C ALA A 81 2.53 1.54 -12.77
N ASP A 82 3.50 2.28 -13.27
CA ASP A 82 4.77 1.70 -13.67
C ASP A 82 5.64 1.35 -12.44
N PRO A 83 6.54 0.34 -12.57
CA PRO A 83 7.44 -0.03 -11.48
C PRO A 83 8.39 1.09 -11.02
N GLU A 84 8.58 2.12 -11.83
CA GLU A 84 9.37 3.31 -11.47
C GLU A 84 8.55 4.34 -10.68
N GLU A 85 7.23 4.28 -10.76
CA GLU A 85 6.32 5.18 -10.03
C GLU A 85 5.91 4.61 -8.68
N VAL A 86 5.69 3.27 -8.61
CA VAL A 86 5.24 2.60 -7.39
C VAL A 86 6.06 1.35 -7.13
N LYS A 87 6.55 1.22 -5.92
CA LYS A 87 7.22 0.03 -5.40
C LYS A 87 6.41 -0.60 -4.27
N LEU A 88 6.48 -1.92 -4.21
CA LEU A 88 5.75 -2.73 -3.23
C LEU A 88 6.72 -3.46 -2.30
N ILE A 89 6.38 -3.51 -1.03
CA ILE A 89 6.91 -4.44 -0.04
C ILE A 89 5.73 -5.28 0.44
N LEU A 90 5.77 -6.57 0.16
CA LEU A 90 4.71 -7.50 0.52
C LEU A 90 5.19 -8.41 1.65
N VAL A 91 4.37 -8.54 2.69
CA VAL A 91 4.66 -9.37 3.88
C VAL A 91 3.55 -10.39 4.05
N ASP A 92 3.90 -11.67 3.96
CA ASP A 92 2.98 -12.81 4.06
C ASP A 92 3.58 -13.88 5.00
N PRO A 93 3.38 -13.75 6.31
CA PRO A 93 3.95 -14.69 7.28
C PRO A 93 3.42 -16.12 7.14
N LYS A 94 2.26 -16.30 6.52
CA LYS A 94 1.62 -17.61 6.32
C LYS A 94 2.00 -18.29 5.02
N VAL A 95 2.63 -17.57 4.09
CA VAL A 95 3.04 -18.07 2.75
C VAL A 95 1.84 -18.60 1.95
N VAL A 96 0.69 -17.96 2.03
CA VAL A 96 -0.56 -18.44 1.42
C VAL A 96 -1.03 -17.55 0.29
N GLU A 97 -1.01 -16.22 0.49
CA GLU A 97 -1.77 -15.30 -0.35
C GLU A 97 -0.89 -14.51 -1.34
N LEU A 98 0.29 -14.05 -0.90
CA LEU A 98 1.07 -13.06 -1.65
C LEU A 98 2.25 -13.64 -2.42
N SER A 99 2.61 -14.91 -2.21
CA SER A 99 3.75 -15.56 -2.85
C SER A 99 3.65 -15.60 -4.38
N VAL A 100 2.43 -15.53 -4.93
CA VAL A 100 2.17 -15.48 -6.39
C VAL A 100 2.71 -14.21 -7.05
N TYR A 101 2.98 -13.17 -6.28
CA TYR A 101 3.53 -11.91 -6.77
C TYR A 101 5.06 -11.89 -6.83
N ASN A 102 5.75 -12.95 -6.39
CA ASN A 102 7.19 -13.00 -6.52
C ASN A 102 7.63 -12.88 -7.99
N GLY A 103 8.61 -12.01 -8.24
CA GLY A 103 9.14 -11.76 -9.58
C GLY A 103 8.50 -10.61 -10.35
N ILE A 104 7.44 -9.97 -9.84
CA ILE A 104 6.92 -8.76 -10.49
C ILE A 104 7.90 -7.60 -10.30
N PRO A 105 8.06 -6.71 -11.31
CA PRO A 105 9.04 -5.62 -11.26
C PRO A 105 8.73 -4.53 -10.23
N HIS A 106 7.51 -4.48 -9.70
CA HIS A 106 7.09 -3.57 -8.65
C HIS A 106 7.68 -3.92 -7.28
N LEU A 107 8.07 -5.19 -7.04
CA LEU A 107 8.64 -5.59 -5.76
C LEU A 107 10.03 -4.97 -5.55
N MET A 108 10.24 -4.38 -4.37
CA MET A 108 11.57 -3.94 -3.93
C MET A 108 12.44 -5.10 -3.45
N ILE A 109 11.80 -6.06 -2.80
CA ILE A 109 12.40 -7.30 -2.27
C ILE A 109 11.42 -8.44 -2.51
N PRO A 110 11.87 -9.70 -2.56
CA PRO A 110 10.95 -10.84 -2.60
C PRO A 110 9.95 -10.78 -1.45
N VAL A 111 8.78 -11.39 -1.64
CA VAL A 111 7.73 -11.43 -0.60
C VAL A 111 8.33 -11.94 0.71
N VAL A 112 8.16 -11.16 1.76
CA VAL A 112 8.76 -11.42 3.08
C VAL A 112 7.85 -12.38 3.85
N THR A 113 8.36 -13.57 4.12
CA THR A 113 7.61 -14.63 4.82
C THR A 113 8.06 -14.85 6.26
N ASP A 114 9.26 -14.41 6.60
CA ASP A 114 9.82 -14.52 7.95
C ASP A 114 9.46 -13.28 8.79
N PRO A 115 8.84 -13.44 9.98
CA PRO A 115 8.42 -12.30 10.81
C PRO A 115 9.58 -11.40 11.27
N LYS A 116 10.78 -11.94 11.51
CA LYS A 116 11.94 -11.13 11.89
C LYS A 116 12.45 -10.31 10.72
N LYS A 117 12.44 -10.90 9.52
CA LYS A 117 12.77 -10.16 8.29
C LYS A 117 11.72 -9.09 8.00
N ALA A 118 10.45 -9.36 8.32
CA ALA A 118 9.37 -8.37 8.19
C ALA A 118 9.60 -7.15 9.10
N ALA A 119 9.99 -7.37 10.37
CA ALA A 119 10.38 -6.28 11.27
C ALA A 119 11.57 -5.49 10.70
N GLY A 120 12.57 -6.17 10.15
CA GLY A 120 13.69 -5.53 9.45
C GLY A 120 13.24 -4.67 8.25
N ALA A 121 12.33 -5.18 7.43
CA ALA A 121 11.78 -4.42 6.28
C ALA A 121 10.99 -3.18 6.72
N LEU A 122 10.22 -3.28 7.80
CA LEU A 122 9.51 -2.14 8.38
C LEU A 122 10.47 -1.09 8.95
N ASN A 123 11.52 -1.50 9.66
CA ASN A 123 12.54 -0.59 10.16
C ASN A 123 13.31 0.09 9.02
N TRP A 124 13.60 -0.64 7.94
CA TRP A 124 14.16 -0.04 6.73
C TRP A 124 13.23 1.03 6.14
N ALA A 125 11.93 0.76 6.06
CA ALA A 125 10.96 1.72 5.54
C ALA A 125 10.91 3.00 6.40
N VAL A 126 11.03 2.88 7.72
CA VAL A 126 11.15 4.03 8.62
C VAL A 126 12.41 4.85 8.29
N ALA A 127 13.57 4.19 8.15
CA ALA A 127 14.81 4.87 7.80
C ALA A 127 14.73 5.57 6.41
N GLU A 128 14.11 4.92 5.43
CA GLU A 128 13.88 5.50 4.10
C GLU A 128 12.94 6.71 4.18
N MET A 129 11.88 6.64 4.96
CA MET A 129 10.98 7.77 5.20
C MET A 129 11.74 8.97 5.80
N GLU A 130 12.55 8.74 6.83
CA GLU A 130 13.34 9.80 7.47
C GLU A 130 14.39 10.41 6.52
N LYS A 131 15.02 9.57 5.70
CA LYS A 131 15.93 10.02 4.65
C LYS A 131 15.21 10.92 3.65
N ARG A 132 14.01 10.53 3.22
CA ARG A 132 13.19 11.34 2.31
C ARG A 132 12.75 12.66 2.91
N TYR A 133 12.38 12.69 4.21
CA TYR A 133 12.06 13.95 4.88
C TYR A 133 13.24 14.93 4.90
N LYS A 134 14.46 14.45 5.16
CA LYS A 134 15.66 15.30 5.07
C LYS A 134 15.86 15.83 3.66
N LEU A 135 15.74 14.93 2.67
CA LEU A 135 15.87 15.31 1.27
C LEU A 135 14.83 16.35 0.86
N PHE A 136 13.57 16.20 1.29
CA PHE A 136 12.53 17.17 0.99
C PHE A 136 12.80 18.52 1.64
N ALA A 137 13.35 18.52 2.86
CA ALA A 137 13.77 19.75 3.53
C ALA A 137 14.91 20.46 2.79
N ASP A 138 15.94 19.70 2.36
CA ASP A 138 17.10 20.23 1.63
C ASP A 138 16.68 20.89 0.30
N TYR A 139 15.67 20.33 -0.36
CA TYR A 139 15.12 20.87 -1.62
C TYR A 139 13.93 21.79 -1.42
N ASN A 140 13.56 22.11 -0.18
CA ASN A 140 12.46 23.02 0.18
C ASN A 140 11.13 22.61 -0.50
N VAL A 141 10.81 21.33 -0.43
CA VAL A 141 9.54 20.74 -0.89
C VAL A 141 8.81 20.06 0.27
N ARG A 142 7.49 19.87 0.14
CA ARG A 142 6.66 19.32 1.23
C ARG A 142 6.38 17.83 1.09
N ASP A 143 6.45 17.31 -0.11
CA ASP A 143 6.01 15.95 -0.43
C ASP A 143 6.78 15.36 -1.61
N LEU A 144 6.53 14.08 -1.87
CA LEU A 144 7.15 13.31 -2.95
C LEU A 144 6.83 13.90 -4.33
N LYS A 145 5.61 14.41 -4.52
CA LYS A 145 5.19 14.99 -5.79
C LYS A 145 6.01 16.24 -6.11
N GLY A 146 6.08 17.17 -5.17
CA GLY A 146 6.88 18.38 -5.33
C GLY A 146 8.36 18.10 -5.54
N PHE A 147 8.90 17.04 -4.90
CA PHE A 147 10.27 16.61 -5.12
C PHE A 147 10.47 16.07 -6.54
N ASN A 148 9.60 15.19 -7.01
CA ASN A 148 9.69 14.61 -8.34
C ASN A 148 9.48 15.67 -9.46
N GLU A 149 8.63 16.68 -9.22
CA GLU A 149 8.49 17.83 -10.14
C GLU A 149 9.80 18.63 -10.27
N LYS A 150 10.55 18.82 -9.17
CA LYS A 150 11.86 19.46 -9.23
C LYS A 150 12.90 18.67 -10.02
N ILE A 151 12.85 17.35 -9.92
CA ILE A 151 13.71 16.48 -10.75
C ILE A 151 13.37 16.67 -12.24
N GLU A 152 12.09 16.67 -12.60
CA GLU A 152 11.65 16.89 -13.99
C GLU A 152 12.10 18.25 -14.54
N GLN A 153 12.17 19.25 -13.68
CA GLN A 153 12.61 20.60 -14.05
C GLN A 153 14.14 20.77 -14.02
N GLY A 154 14.91 19.72 -13.72
CA GLY A 154 16.36 19.78 -13.60
C GLY A 154 16.86 20.66 -12.45
N GLN A 155 16.05 20.86 -11.42
CA GLN A 155 16.36 21.70 -10.26
C GLN A 155 17.00 20.92 -9.09
N THR A 156 17.42 19.70 -9.34
CA THR A 156 18.16 18.85 -8.41
C THR A 156 19.61 18.73 -8.84
N GLY A 157 20.52 18.45 -7.88
CA GLY A 157 21.94 18.26 -8.19
C GLY A 157 22.18 17.08 -9.15
N GLU A 158 23.37 17.03 -9.74
CA GLU A 158 23.75 15.99 -10.72
C GLU A 158 23.62 14.57 -10.17
N ASP A 159 23.68 14.41 -8.85
CA ASP A 159 23.55 13.12 -8.16
C ASP A 159 22.10 12.59 -8.06
N ILE A 160 21.09 13.44 -8.31
CA ILE A 160 19.68 13.09 -8.16
C ILE A 160 18.93 13.37 -9.46
N GLN A 161 19.00 12.40 -10.37
CA GLN A 161 18.34 12.48 -11.67
C GLN A 161 17.10 11.57 -11.80
N LYS A 162 16.90 10.65 -10.84
CA LYS A 162 15.77 9.70 -10.87
C LYS A 162 14.69 10.10 -9.89
N LYS A 163 13.45 10.11 -10.39
CA LYS A 163 12.27 10.24 -9.54
C LYS A 163 12.26 9.18 -8.44
N LEU A 164 11.76 9.55 -7.28
CA LEU A 164 11.54 8.62 -6.19
C LEU A 164 10.15 7.96 -6.36
N PRO A 165 10.06 6.62 -6.28
CA PRO A 165 8.77 5.95 -6.32
C PRO A 165 7.99 6.16 -5.02
N GLN A 166 6.66 6.07 -5.11
CA GLN A 166 5.84 5.77 -3.93
C GLN A 166 6.14 4.35 -3.46
N ILE A 167 6.19 4.14 -2.14
CA ILE A 167 6.40 2.81 -1.56
C ILE A 167 5.13 2.43 -0.82
N VAL A 168 4.51 1.32 -1.23
CA VAL A 168 3.33 0.76 -0.57
C VAL A 168 3.74 -0.54 0.14
N ILE A 169 3.45 -0.60 1.42
CA ILE A 169 3.74 -1.77 2.25
C ILE A 169 2.42 -2.46 2.54
N ILE A 170 2.33 -3.75 2.21
CA ILE A 170 1.13 -4.55 2.44
C ILE A 170 1.49 -5.72 3.34
N ILE A 171 0.80 -5.84 4.47
CA ILE A 171 0.94 -6.93 5.43
C ILE A 171 -0.36 -7.71 5.42
N ASP A 172 -0.31 -8.99 5.04
CA ASP A 172 -1.49 -9.83 4.98
C ASP A 172 -2.05 -10.11 6.39
N GLU A 173 -1.21 -10.55 7.31
CA GLU A 173 -1.63 -10.87 8.68
C GLU A 173 -0.72 -10.18 9.71
N LEU A 174 -1.15 -9.02 10.18
CA LEU A 174 -0.39 -8.26 11.17
C LEU A 174 -0.29 -8.98 12.52
N ALA A 175 -1.33 -9.74 12.90
CA ALA A 175 -1.36 -10.46 14.17
C ALA A 175 -0.19 -11.44 14.30
N ASP A 176 0.18 -12.14 13.23
CA ASP A 176 1.29 -13.10 13.25
C ASP A 176 2.65 -12.40 13.48
N LEU A 177 2.83 -11.21 12.93
CA LEU A 177 4.03 -10.41 13.18
C LEU A 177 4.08 -9.94 14.64
N MET A 178 2.95 -9.51 15.17
CA MET A 178 2.84 -9.03 16.55
C MET A 178 3.05 -10.16 17.59
N MET A 179 2.81 -11.42 17.21
CA MET A 179 3.11 -12.56 18.08
C MET A 179 4.60 -12.85 18.19
N VAL A 180 5.40 -12.56 17.17
CA VAL A 180 6.82 -12.93 17.10
C VAL A 180 7.74 -11.77 17.49
N ALA A 181 7.43 -10.56 17.04
CA ALA A 181 8.28 -9.37 17.24
C ALA A 181 7.42 -8.13 17.59
N PRO A 182 6.63 -8.17 18.68
CA PRO A 182 5.64 -7.12 18.96
C PRO A 182 6.26 -5.73 19.07
N GLY A 183 7.33 -5.57 19.85
CA GLY A 183 7.94 -4.26 20.10
C GLY A 183 8.55 -3.62 18.86
N GLU A 184 9.20 -4.40 18.00
CA GLU A 184 9.82 -3.90 16.77
C GLU A 184 8.77 -3.53 15.72
N VAL A 185 7.77 -4.39 15.54
CA VAL A 185 6.68 -4.19 14.55
C VAL A 185 5.81 -3.01 14.97
N GLU A 186 5.36 -2.96 16.23
CA GLU A 186 4.55 -1.85 16.76
C GLU A 186 5.32 -0.52 16.65
N GLY A 187 6.57 -0.50 17.10
CA GLY A 187 7.42 0.69 17.03
C GLY A 187 7.61 1.21 15.62
N ALA A 188 7.83 0.33 14.64
CA ALA A 188 7.96 0.71 13.24
C ALA A 188 6.64 1.24 12.67
N ILE A 189 5.52 0.56 12.93
CA ILE A 189 4.19 1.00 12.46
C ILE A 189 3.83 2.36 13.05
N CYS A 190 4.06 2.58 14.34
CA CYS A 190 3.78 3.86 14.99
C CYS A 190 4.61 5.02 14.41
N ARG A 191 5.81 4.75 13.91
CA ARG A 191 6.66 5.76 13.26
C ARG A 191 6.23 6.02 11.82
N LEU A 192 5.83 4.98 11.07
CA LEU A 192 5.32 5.11 9.71
C LEU A 192 3.94 5.75 9.68
N ALA A 193 3.09 5.37 10.63
CA ALA A 193 1.73 5.86 10.77
C ALA A 193 1.57 6.57 12.11
N PRO A 194 1.95 7.85 12.22
CA PRO A 194 1.76 8.61 13.46
C PRO A 194 0.27 8.88 13.69
N VAL A 195 -0.49 7.81 13.94
CA VAL A 195 -1.87 7.90 14.41
C VAL A 195 -1.81 8.30 15.87
N SER A 196 -2.53 9.36 16.24
CA SER A 196 -2.66 9.74 17.64
C SER A 196 -3.06 8.51 18.47
N TYR A 197 -2.25 8.14 19.43
CA TYR A 197 -2.31 6.94 20.28
C TYR A 197 -3.65 6.67 21.00
N THR A 198 -4.66 7.51 20.80
CA THR A 198 -5.93 7.47 21.51
C THR A 198 -6.89 6.36 21.05
N HIS A 199 -6.68 5.72 19.88
CA HIS A 199 -7.61 4.71 19.36
C HIS A 199 -7.12 3.27 19.40
N LEU A 200 -5.82 3.00 19.60
CA LEU A 200 -5.30 1.62 19.63
C LEU A 200 -5.30 0.97 21.02
N ARG A 201 -5.58 1.71 22.10
CA ARG A 201 -5.65 1.17 23.47
C ARG A 201 -7.06 0.92 24.00
N ALA A 202 -8.07 1.00 23.19
CA ALA A 202 -9.46 0.88 23.63
C ALA A 202 -10.13 -0.41 23.13
N HIS A 203 -9.44 -1.58 23.23
CA HIS A 203 -10.15 -2.89 23.24
C HIS A 203 -9.21 -3.98 23.75
#